data_13d25b30c8d90eb6ac7831e7d73a630c
#
_entry.id   13d25b30c8d90eb6ac7831e7d73a630c
#
_cell.length_a   1.000
_cell.length_b   1.000
_cell.length_c   1.000
_cell.angle_alpha   90.00
_cell.angle_beta   90.00
_cell.angle_gamma   90.00
#
_symmetry.space_group_name_H-M   'P 1'
#
loop_
_entity.id
_entity.type
_entity.pdbx_description
1 polymer ?
#
loop_
_entity_poly.entity_id
_entity_poly.type
_entity_poly.pdbx_seq_one_letter_code
_entity_poly.pdbx_strand_id
1 'polypeptide(L)'
;NENPYLAYEIADLKIQTGDNDGAISNIEYGVANAKDDMKYAFYERQQPYEVPLKAAFLHLKALTQYNKNKDDIDGAIALIDQALALDPNFNLASLSKQALESRKNPPAAAAEEKKE
;
A
#
# COMPACT_ATOMS: atom_id res chain seq x y z
N ASN A 1 10.41 13.55 16.50
CA ASN A 1 10.37 13.59 15.05
C ASN A 1 10.76 12.26 14.43
N GLU A 2 11.45 11.42 15.20
CA GLU A 2 11.77 10.09 14.70
C GLU A 2 10.73 9.12 15.22
N ASN A 3 9.54 9.30 14.71
CA ASN A 3 8.39 8.53 15.13
C ASN A 3 7.83 7.80 13.91
N PRO A 4 7.83 6.46 13.91
CA PRO A 4 7.32 5.74 12.73
C PRO A 4 5.88 6.10 12.39
N TYR A 5 5.05 6.40 13.38
CA TYR A 5 3.66 6.81 13.06
C TYR A 5 3.63 8.11 12.29
N LEU A 6 4.45 9.06 12.71
CA LEU A 6 4.52 10.33 12.01
C LEU A 6 5.09 10.15 10.63
N ALA A 7 6.11 9.29 10.50
CA ALA A 7 6.68 8.99 9.19
C ALA A 7 5.63 8.42 8.25
N TYR A 8 4.73 7.58 8.75
CA TYR A 8 3.66 7.03 7.93
C TYR A 8 2.75 8.14 7.43
N GLU A 9 2.35 9.03 8.31
CA GLU A 9 1.44 10.10 7.93
C GLU A 9 2.08 11.05 6.93
N ILE A 10 3.36 11.35 7.13
CA ILE A 10 4.07 12.21 6.18
C ILE A 10 4.20 11.54 4.83
N ALA A 11 4.55 10.23 4.83
CA ALA A 11 4.66 9.50 3.57
C ALA A 11 3.34 9.49 2.81
N ASP A 12 2.25 9.26 3.52
CA ASP A 12 0.93 9.23 2.89
C ASP A 12 0.61 10.59 2.25
N LEU A 13 0.87 11.68 2.96
CA LEU A 13 0.65 13.00 2.42
C LEU A 13 1.51 13.26 1.19
N LYS A 14 2.77 12.84 1.22
CA LYS A 14 3.65 13.04 0.08
C LYS A 14 3.16 12.29 -1.14
N ILE A 15 2.67 11.07 -0.93
CA ILE A 15 2.10 10.30 -2.04
C ILE A 15 0.90 11.04 -2.63
N GLN A 16 0.05 11.58 -1.77
CA GLN A 16 -1.14 12.28 -2.24
C GLN A 16 -0.79 13.54 -3.02
N THR A 17 0.32 14.18 -2.69
CA THR A 17 0.74 15.38 -3.40
C THR A 17 1.68 15.10 -4.56
N GLY A 18 1.96 13.82 -4.83
CA GLY A 18 2.80 13.45 -5.96
C GLY A 18 4.28 13.37 -5.66
N ASP A 19 4.69 13.56 -4.40
CA ASP A 19 6.11 13.51 -4.03
C ASP A 19 6.48 12.09 -3.65
N ASN A 20 6.56 11.22 -4.66
CA ASN A 20 6.86 9.81 -4.40
C ASN A 20 8.28 9.62 -3.88
N ASP A 21 9.24 10.38 -4.38
CA ASP A 21 10.61 10.23 -3.91
C ASP A 21 10.75 10.62 -2.44
N GLY A 22 10.08 11.70 -2.04
CA GLY A 22 10.10 12.09 -0.64
C GLY A 22 9.42 11.05 0.24
N ALA A 23 8.33 10.47 -0.25
CA ALA A 23 7.62 9.44 0.50
C ALA A 23 8.50 8.22 0.71
N ILE A 24 9.30 7.85 -0.27
CA ILE A 24 10.14 6.66 -0.15
C ILE A 24 11.09 6.76 1.04
N SER A 25 11.68 7.93 1.25
CA SER A 25 12.57 8.11 2.40
C SER A 25 11.85 7.85 3.72
N ASN A 26 10.64 8.38 3.86
CA ASN A 26 9.85 8.14 5.06
C ASN A 26 9.46 6.68 5.20
N ILE A 27 9.12 6.05 4.07
CA ILE A 27 8.71 4.65 4.08
C ILE A 27 9.88 3.75 4.50
N GLU A 28 11.07 4.01 3.97
CA GLU A 28 12.23 3.19 4.33
C GLU A 28 12.56 3.34 5.80
N TYR A 29 12.45 4.57 6.32
CA TYR A 29 12.63 4.76 7.75
C TYR A 29 11.61 3.94 8.53
N GLY A 30 10.35 3.98 8.09
CA GLY A 30 9.30 3.27 8.79
C GLY A 30 9.47 1.76 8.76
N VAL A 31 9.82 1.22 7.59
CA VAL A 31 10.02 -0.22 7.48
C VAL A 31 11.16 -0.67 8.40
N ALA A 32 12.21 0.15 8.49
CA ALA A 32 13.37 -0.21 9.33
C ALA A 32 13.07 -0.06 10.81
N ASN A 33 12.18 0.84 11.20
CA ASN A 33 12.01 1.20 12.60
C ASN A 33 10.66 0.80 13.20
N ALA A 34 9.69 0.39 12.41
CA ALA A 34 8.41 -0.05 12.95
C ALA A 34 8.61 -1.35 13.69
N LYS A 35 8.12 -1.40 14.93
CA LYS A 35 8.26 -2.58 15.76
C LYS A 35 7.01 -3.44 15.65
N ASP A 36 7.17 -4.71 16.04
CA ASP A 36 6.09 -5.67 15.86
C ASP A 36 4.83 -5.29 16.61
N ASP A 37 4.96 -4.59 17.73
CA ASP A 37 3.80 -4.22 18.53
C ASP A 37 3.16 -2.91 18.08
N MET A 38 3.71 -2.24 17.09
CA MET A 38 3.13 -1.02 16.57
C MET A 38 2.02 -1.35 15.59
N LYS A 39 0.86 -0.76 15.80
CA LYS A 39 -0.33 -1.00 14.98
C LYS A 39 -0.84 0.31 14.41
N TYR A 40 -1.50 0.20 13.28
CA TYR A 40 -2.10 1.35 12.64
C TYR A 40 -3.57 1.02 12.31
N ALA A 41 -4.47 1.94 12.63
CA ALA A 41 -5.91 1.71 12.46
C ALA A 41 -6.36 2.26 11.11
N PHE A 42 -7.25 1.53 10.46
CA PHE A 42 -7.85 1.95 9.20
C PHE A 42 -9.36 1.96 9.34
N TYR A 43 -9.99 2.86 8.62
CA TYR A 43 -11.42 3.12 8.78
C TYR A 43 -12.18 3.09 7.46
N GLU A 44 -11.64 2.44 6.45
CA GLU A 44 -12.32 2.42 5.16
C GLU A 44 -13.51 1.44 5.14
N ARG A 45 -13.66 0.65 6.19
CA ARG A 45 -14.80 -0.24 6.36
C ARG A 45 -15.68 0.26 7.47
N GLN A 46 -16.90 -0.30 7.56
CA GLN A 46 -17.78 0.03 8.64
C GLN A 46 -17.14 -0.22 10.00
N GLN A 47 -16.42 -1.33 10.12
CA GLN A 47 -15.73 -1.63 11.37
C GLN A 47 -14.25 -1.32 11.19
N PRO A 48 -13.69 -0.46 12.04
CA PRO A 48 -12.27 -0.18 11.98
C PRO A 48 -11.46 -1.44 12.28
N TYR A 49 -10.27 -1.48 11.75
CA TYR A 49 -9.36 -2.58 12.02
C TYR A 49 -7.95 -2.06 12.13
N GLU A 50 -7.06 -2.84 12.74
CA GLU A 50 -5.66 -2.45 12.91
C GLU A 50 -4.79 -3.49 12.23
N VAL A 51 -3.67 -3.00 11.66
CA VAL A 51 -2.65 -3.88 11.10
C VAL A 51 -1.30 -3.48 11.67
N PRO A 52 -0.29 -4.37 11.60
CA PRO A 52 1.05 -3.95 11.99
C PRO A 52 1.46 -2.72 11.19
N LEU A 53 2.07 -1.76 11.87
CA LEU A 53 2.50 -0.54 11.19
C LEU A 53 3.44 -0.86 10.03
N LYS A 54 4.27 -1.88 10.19
CA LYS A 54 5.17 -2.29 9.13
C LYS A 54 4.41 -2.71 7.88
N ALA A 55 3.29 -3.41 8.06
CA ALA A 55 2.46 -3.80 6.92
C ALA A 55 1.90 -2.57 6.22
N ALA A 56 1.49 -1.57 6.99
CA ALA A 56 0.99 -0.33 6.40
C ALA A 56 2.07 0.34 5.57
N PHE A 57 3.32 0.36 6.06
CA PHE A 57 4.41 0.93 5.28
C PHE A 57 4.69 0.15 4.01
N LEU A 58 4.62 -1.18 4.07
CA LEU A 58 4.83 -1.98 2.87
C LEU A 58 3.77 -1.68 1.81
N HIS A 59 2.54 -1.45 2.24
CA HIS A 59 1.49 -1.05 1.32
C HIS A 59 1.82 0.31 0.66
N LEU A 60 2.27 1.28 1.45
CA LEU A 60 2.66 2.57 0.88
C LEU A 60 3.84 2.40 -0.08
N LYS A 61 4.79 1.52 0.25
CA LYS A 61 5.92 1.28 -0.63
C LYS A 61 5.45 0.75 -1.97
N ALA A 62 4.48 -0.15 -1.95
CA ALA A 62 3.92 -0.69 -3.19
C ALA A 62 3.30 0.42 -4.02
N LEU A 63 2.57 1.32 -3.37
CA LEU A 63 1.93 2.42 -4.10
C LEU A 63 2.95 3.36 -4.72
N THR A 64 4.01 3.71 -3.98
CA THR A 64 5.02 4.60 -4.54
C THR A 64 5.76 3.94 -5.69
N GLN A 65 6.06 2.66 -5.56
CA GLN A 65 6.77 1.96 -6.61
C GLN A 65 5.92 1.90 -7.87
N TYR A 66 4.64 1.61 -7.73
CA TYR A 66 3.74 1.61 -8.87
C TYR A 66 3.64 3.01 -9.48
N ASN A 67 3.52 4.04 -8.64
CA ASN A 67 3.40 5.40 -9.16
C ASN A 67 4.63 5.83 -9.94
N LYS A 68 5.80 5.36 -9.53
CA LYS A 68 7.03 5.72 -10.23
C LYS A 68 7.23 4.88 -11.48
N ASN A 69 6.74 3.67 -11.50
CA ASN A 69 6.89 2.80 -12.66
C ASN A 69 5.64 1.95 -12.80
N LYS A 70 4.70 2.44 -13.59
CA LYS A 70 3.40 1.78 -13.72
C LYS A 70 3.47 0.50 -14.53
N ASP A 71 4.60 0.23 -15.15
CA ASP A 71 4.79 -1.04 -15.82
C ASP A 71 5.20 -2.15 -14.88
N ASP A 72 5.67 -1.81 -13.68
CA ASP A 72 6.15 -2.81 -12.73
C ASP A 72 5.02 -3.19 -11.76
N ILE A 73 3.95 -3.72 -12.31
CA ILE A 73 2.81 -4.12 -11.50
C ILE A 73 3.19 -5.31 -10.61
N ASP A 74 3.97 -6.24 -11.14
CA ASP A 74 4.37 -7.41 -10.37
C ASP A 74 5.18 -7.04 -9.14
N GLY A 75 6.08 -6.05 -9.26
CA GLY A 75 6.84 -5.60 -8.12
C GLY A 75 5.96 -4.99 -7.04
N ALA A 76 4.98 -4.20 -7.45
CA ALA A 76 4.04 -3.61 -6.50
C ALA A 76 3.22 -4.69 -5.81
N ILE A 77 2.72 -5.66 -6.57
CA ILE A 77 1.94 -6.75 -5.99
C ILE A 77 2.79 -7.55 -5.00
N ALA A 78 4.06 -7.78 -5.31
CA ALA A 78 4.93 -8.51 -4.39
C ALA A 78 5.04 -7.79 -3.04
N LEU A 79 5.12 -6.47 -3.06
CA LEU A 79 5.18 -5.71 -1.82
C LEU A 79 3.87 -5.78 -1.06
N ILE A 80 2.75 -5.74 -1.77
CA ILE A 80 1.45 -5.89 -1.11
C ILE A 80 1.33 -7.29 -0.51
N ASP A 81 1.82 -8.31 -1.20
CA ASP A 81 1.81 -9.65 -0.65
C ASP A 81 2.62 -9.74 0.63
N GLN A 82 3.73 -9.02 0.73
CA GLN A 82 4.49 -8.97 1.96
C GLN A 82 3.66 -8.35 3.09
N ALA A 83 2.91 -7.29 2.77
CA ALA A 83 2.04 -6.68 3.78
C ALA A 83 0.95 -7.66 4.22
N LEU A 84 0.36 -8.38 3.27
CA LEU A 84 -0.68 -9.35 3.58
C LEU A 84 -0.14 -10.56 4.35
N ALA A 85 1.14 -10.89 4.13
CA ALA A 85 1.76 -11.96 4.91
C ALA A 85 1.87 -11.56 6.38
N LEU A 86 2.07 -10.28 6.65
CA LEU A 86 2.11 -9.81 8.03
C LEU A 86 0.71 -9.76 8.64
N ASP A 87 -0.30 -9.44 7.84
CA ASP A 87 -1.68 -9.42 8.33
C ASP A 87 -2.63 -9.69 7.18
N PRO A 88 -3.13 -10.93 7.07
CA PRO A 88 -4.05 -11.27 5.97
C PRO A 88 -5.36 -10.48 5.99
N ASN A 89 -5.67 -9.85 7.11
CA ASN A 89 -6.90 -9.07 7.24
C ASN A 89 -6.73 -7.62 6.81
N PHE A 90 -5.60 -7.27 6.27
CA PHE A 90 -5.34 -5.90 5.80
C PHE A 90 -6.19 -5.63 4.55
N ASN A 91 -7.41 -5.17 4.78
CA ASN A 91 -8.40 -5.02 3.72
C ASN A 91 -7.94 -4.05 2.63
N LEU A 92 -7.38 -2.90 3.05
CA LEU A 92 -6.97 -1.89 2.08
C LEU A 92 -5.90 -2.43 1.14
N ALA A 93 -4.94 -3.19 1.68
CA ALA A 93 -3.90 -3.80 0.85
C ALA A 93 -4.49 -4.81 -0.13
N SER A 94 -5.47 -5.58 0.34
CA SER A 94 -6.13 -6.54 -0.53
C SER A 94 -6.85 -5.86 -1.68
N LEU A 95 -7.51 -4.73 -1.40
CA LEU A 95 -8.17 -3.96 -2.45
C LEU A 95 -7.16 -3.42 -3.45
N SER A 96 -6.03 -2.94 -2.98
CA SER A 96 -4.98 -2.45 -3.87
C SER A 96 -4.44 -3.56 -4.76
N LYS A 97 -4.27 -4.76 -4.18
CA LYS A 97 -3.79 -5.89 -4.97
C LYS A 97 -4.77 -6.24 -6.07
N GLN A 98 -6.06 -6.26 -5.75
CA GLN A 98 -7.08 -6.55 -6.74
C GLN A 98 -7.07 -5.53 -7.87
N ALA A 99 -6.90 -4.25 -7.52
CA ALA A 99 -6.86 -3.21 -8.53
C ALA A 99 -5.66 -3.37 -9.45
N LEU A 100 -4.50 -3.73 -8.89
CA LEU A 100 -3.31 -3.94 -9.70
C LEU A 100 -3.43 -5.17 -10.57
N GLU A 101 -4.01 -6.24 -10.04
CA GLU A 101 -4.20 -7.45 -10.84
C GLU A 101 -5.16 -7.20 -12.00
N SER A 102 -6.17 -6.37 -11.78
CA SER A 102 -7.07 -5.99 -12.85
C SER A 102 -6.34 -5.25 -13.97
N ARG A 103 -5.38 -4.44 -13.62
CA ARG A 103 -4.63 -3.70 -14.63
C ARG A 103 -3.66 -4.59 -15.36
N LYS A 104 -3.09 -5.56 -14.67
CA LYS A 104 -2.16 -6.48 -15.29
C LYS A 104 -2.88 -7.44 -16.23
N ASN A 105 -4.01 -7.96 -15.77
CA ASN A 105 -4.79 -8.94 -16.54
C ASN A 105 -6.24 -8.46 -16.58
N PRO A 106 -6.54 -7.44 -17.39
CA PRO A 106 -7.91 -6.97 -17.47
C PRO A 106 -8.79 -8.14 -17.91
N PRO A 107 -9.83 -8.45 -17.13
CA PRO A 107 -10.72 -9.53 -17.53
C PRO A 107 -11.31 -9.22 -18.90
N ALA A 108 -11.25 -10.18 -19.79
CA ALA A 108 -11.86 -9.98 -21.09
C ALA A 108 -13.31 -9.63 -20.96
N ALA A 109 -13.98 -10.28 -20.04
CA ALA A 109 -15.39 -10.00 -19.81
C ALA A 109 -15.59 -8.56 -19.37
N ALA A 110 -14.76 -8.09 -18.43
CA ALA A 110 -14.90 -6.72 -17.97
C ALA A 110 -14.61 -5.74 -19.10
N ALA A 111 -13.59 -6.04 -19.90
CA ALA A 111 -13.26 -5.17 -21.01
C ALA A 111 -14.38 -5.14 -22.00
N GLU A 112 -15.01 -6.27 -22.24
CA GLU A 112 -16.11 -6.33 -23.17
C GLU A 112 -17.38 -5.75 -22.62
N GLU A 113 -17.58 -5.91 -21.33
CA GLU A 113 -18.77 -5.34 -20.71
C GLU A 113 -18.78 -3.85 -20.84
N LYS A 114 -17.63 -3.24 -20.82
CA LYS A 114 -17.58 -1.80 -20.98
C LYS A 114 -18.03 -1.35 -22.33
N LYS A 115 -18.06 -2.22 -23.30
CA LYS A 115 -18.52 -1.88 -24.62
C LYS A 115 -20.01 -1.95 -24.74
N GLU A 116 -20.62 -2.60 -23.84
CA GLU A 116 -22.07 -2.73 -23.89
C GLU A 116 -22.76 -1.57 -23.25
#